data_111792632d0bf6495141424540ad339e
#
_entry.id   111792632d0bf6495141424540ad339e
#
_cell.length_a   1.000
_cell.length_b   1.000
_cell.length_c   1.000
_cell.angle_alpha   90.00
_cell.angle_beta   90.00
_cell.angle_gamma   90.00
#
_symmetry.space_group_name_H-M   'P 1'
#
loop_
_entity.id
_entity.type
_entity.pdbx_description
1 polymer ?
#
loop_
_entity_poly.entity_id
_entity_poly.type
_entity_poly.pdbx_seq_one_letter_code
_entity_poly.pdbx_strand_id
1 'polypeptide(L)'
;MAFKHWAMAAVAVMAGCSSNQSIETQPVSCAFADGSGKAAPEWVCGAPIDGVDLTAVGYADKTAAGPNFMKQMAATAARVELAQTMRIEVQNMIKQYAETTGTGDGETVDKVNSSVTRQITKETLVGSKILRQMPTPSGGMVVLVGLNADTMAQVTEQALKTSMANDQALWQKFQSEKSFDELAEEIAKLK
;
A
#
# COMPACT_ATOMS: atom_id res chain seq x y z
N MET A 1 16.12 55.15 -68.50
CA MET A 1 17.00 54.57 -67.54
C MET A 1 16.12 53.82 -66.51
N ALA A 2 16.04 52.50 -66.62
CA ALA A 2 15.16 51.68 -65.88
C ALA A 2 15.99 50.89 -64.84
N PHE A 3 15.73 51.09 -63.52
CA PHE A 3 16.28 50.28 -62.46
C PHE A 3 15.25 49.24 -62.01
N LYS A 4 15.59 47.99 -62.30
CA LYS A 4 14.79 46.80 -61.97
C LYS A 4 15.17 46.31 -60.59
N HIS A 5 14.27 46.47 -59.59
CA HIS A 5 14.47 45.92 -58.26
C HIS A 5 14.02 44.46 -58.22
N TRP A 6 14.95 43.59 -57.90
CA TRP A 6 14.73 42.16 -57.75
C TRP A 6 14.57 41.89 -56.21
N ALA A 7 13.37 41.60 -55.83
CA ALA A 7 13.07 41.19 -54.44
C ALA A 7 13.37 39.69 -54.28
N MET A 8 14.39 39.37 -53.49
CA MET A 8 14.63 37.98 -53.00
C MET A 8 13.70 37.69 -51.83
N ALA A 9 12.80 36.74 -52.01
CA ALA A 9 12.01 36.16 -50.96
C ALA A 9 12.83 35.04 -50.25
N ALA A 10 13.19 35.27 -49.01
CA ALA A 10 13.82 34.25 -48.17
C ALA A 10 12.74 33.36 -47.54
N VAL A 11 12.69 32.10 -47.99
CA VAL A 11 11.83 31.08 -47.37
C VAL A 11 12.57 30.51 -46.15
N ALA A 12 12.10 30.85 -44.96
CA ALA A 12 12.59 30.25 -43.73
C ALA A 12 11.93 28.88 -43.53
N VAL A 13 12.72 27.81 -43.69
CA VAL A 13 12.30 26.44 -43.38
C VAL A 13 12.42 26.24 -41.84
N MET A 14 11.30 26.21 -41.15
CA MET A 14 11.23 25.82 -39.76
C MET A 14 11.38 24.29 -39.66
N ALA A 15 12.58 23.81 -39.39
CA ALA A 15 12.81 22.42 -39.03
C ALA A 15 12.29 22.18 -37.61
N GLY A 16 11.08 21.65 -37.49
CA GLY A 16 10.52 21.18 -36.20
C GLY A 16 11.28 19.94 -35.73
N CYS A 17 12.12 20.07 -34.70
CA CYS A 17 12.69 18.94 -34.00
C CYS A 17 11.57 18.27 -33.18
N SER A 18 10.96 17.24 -33.74
CA SER A 18 10.12 16.30 -33.02
C SER A 18 11.04 15.35 -32.24
N SER A 19 11.40 15.70 -31.00
CA SER A 19 12.07 14.77 -30.10
C SER A 19 11.04 13.80 -29.56
N ASN A 20 10.84 12.68 -30.26
CA ASN A 20 10.24 11.49 -29.69
C ASN A 20 11.22 10.94 -28.63
N GLN A 21 11.14 11.46 -27.40
CA GLN A 21 11.70 10.77 -26.26
C GLN A 21 10.77 9.58 -25.96
N SER A 22 11.05 8.43 -26.53
CA SER A 22 10.63 7.16 -26.01
C SER A 22 11.18 7.10 -24.59
N ILE A 23 10.29 7.11 -23.60
CA ILE A 23 10.64 6.76 -22.22
C ILE A 23 11.04 5.28 -22.29
N GLU A 24 12.32 5.04 -22.46
CA GLU A 24 12.91 3.72 -22.30
C GLU A 24 12.81 3.39 -20.83
N THR A 25 11.73 2.68 -20.44
CA THR A 25 11.59 2.07 -19.12
C THR A 25 12.71 1.05 -19.01
N GLN A 26 13.85 1.47 -18.47
CA GLN A 26 14.88 0.53 -18.07
C GLN A 26 14.24 -0.42 -17.06
N PRO A 27 14.36 -1.75 -17.27
CA PRO A 27 13.87 -2.68 -16.29
C PRO A 27 14.58 -2.37 -14.97
N VAL A 28 13.80 -1.98 -13.95
CA VAL A 28 14.32 -1.75 -12.60
C VAL A 28 14.88 -3.09 -12.16
N SER A 29 16.19 -3.25 -12.24
CA SER A 29 16.86 -4.47 -11.76
C SER A 29 16.63 -4.55 -10.25
N CYS A 30 15.92 -5.61 -9.82
CA CYS A 30 15.69 -5.86 -8.41
C CYS A 30 17.04 -6.06 -7.68
N ALA A 31 17.33 -5.20 -6.73
CA ALA A 31 18.54 -5.26 -5.91
C ALA A 31 18.19 -5.17 -4.42
N PHE A 32 19.06 -5.74 -3.57
CA PHE A 32 18.90 -5.58 -2.12
C PHE A 32 19.04 -4.11 -1.72
N ALA A 33 18.17 -3.66 -0.82
CA ALA A 33 18.19 -2.30 -0.26
C ALA A 33 19.26 -2.12 0.84
N ASP A 34 20.19 -3.05 0.97
CA ASP A 34 21.25 -3.07 2.00
C ASP A 34 22.54 -2.34 1.60
N GLY A 35 22.52 -1.62 0.49
CA GLY A 35 23.67 -0.89 -0.05
C GLY A 35 24.69 -1.75 -0.78
N SER A 36 24.49 -3.06 -0.88
CA SER A 36 25.43 -3.97 -1.57
C SER A 36 25.39 -3.88 -3.09
N GLY A 37 24.29 -3.36 -3.67
CA GLY A 37 24.04 -3.33 -5.11
C GLY A 37 23.88 -4.71 -5.75
N LYS A 38 23.79 -5.78 -4.95
CA LYS A 38 23.61 -7.14 -5.48
C LYS A 38 22.17 -7.41 -5.85
N ALA A 39 21.98 -8.19 -6.92
CA ALA A 39 20.65 -8.62 -7.37
C ALA A 39 19.91 -9.38 -6.25
N ALA A 40 18.65 -9.04 -6.09
CA ALA A 40 17.74 -9.67 -5.14
C ALA A 40 16.68 -10.51 -5.86
N PRO A 41 16.10 -11.52 -5.20
CA PRO A 41 14.92 -12.19 -5.71
C PRO A 41 13.76 -11.21 -5.91
N GLU A 42 12.93 -11.43 -6.90
CA GLU A 42 11.85 -10.49 -7.31
C GLU A 42 10.86 -10.17 -6.17
N TRP A 43 10.59 -11.13 -5.27
CA TRP A 43 9.73 -10.90 -4.10
C TRP A 43 10.25 -9.81 -3.15
N VAL A 44 11.56 -9.56 -3.14
CA VAL A 44 12.20 -8.48 -2.35
C VAL A 44 11.83 -7.10 -2.91
N CYS A 45 11.52 -7.04 -4.19
CA CYS A 45 11.10 -5.83 -4.89
C CYS A 45 9.59 -5.76 -5.14
N GLY A 46 8.81 -6.54 -4.39
CA GLY A 46 7.35 -6.45 -4.43
C GLY A 46 6.68 -7.28 -5.53
N ALA A 47 7.39 -8.25 -6.13
CA ALA A 47 6.73 -9.17 -7.06
C ALA A 47 5.60 -9.94 -6.37
N PRO A 48 4.45 -10.13 -7.05
CA PRO A 48 3.31 -10.83 -6.47
C PRO A 48 3.66 -12.28 -6.10
N ILE A 49 3.00 -12.77 -5.06
CA ILE A 49 3.11 -14.16 -4.59
C ILE A 49 1.78 -14.85 -4.79
N ASP A 50 1.76 -15.98 -5.46
CA ASP A 50 0.54 -16.74 -5.72
C ASP A 50 -0.21 -17.06 -4.41
N GLY A 51 -1.51 -16.77 -4.39
CA GLY A 51 -2.38 -17.00 -3.24
C GLY A 51 -2.17 -16.05 -2.06
N VAL A 52 -1.45 -14.94 -2.27
CA VAL A 52 -1.24 -13.90 -1.25
C VAL A 52 -1.56 -12.54 -1.86
N ASP A 53 -2.57 -11.87 -1.32
CA ASP A 53 -3.11 -10.64 -1.89
C ASP A 53 -2.38 -9.39 -1.40
N LEU A 54 -1.88 -9.44 -0.18
CA LEU A 54 -1.14 -8.33 0.41
C LEU A 54 0.17 -8.82 1.00
N THR A 55 1.27 -8.22 0.58
CA THR A 55 2.61 -8.54 1.08
C THR A 55 3.38 -7.27 1.46
N ALA A 56 4.31 -7.42 2.40
CA ALA A 56 5.26 -6.37 2.74
C ALA A 56 6.64 -6.98 3.03
N VAL A 57 7.67 -6.23 2.70
CA VAL A 57 9.08 -6.63 2.90
C VAL A 57 9.67 -5.79 4.02
N GLY A 58 10.34 -6.44 4.96
CA GLY A 58 11.07 -5.74 6.02
C GLY A 58 12.53 -6.17 6.08
N TYR A 59 13.36 -5.24 6.49
CA TYR A 59 14.80 -5.43 6.63
C TYR A 59 15.22 -5.27 8.08
N ALA A 60 16.30 -5.94 8.43
CA ALA A 60 17.04 -5.70 9.65
C ALA A 60 18.55 -5.72 9.35
N ASP A 61 19.25 -4.74 9.88
CA ASP A 61 20.69 -4.66 9.75
C ASP A 61 21.39 -5.77 10.54
N LYS A 62 22.62 -6.06 10.13
CA LYS A 62 23.49 -7.01 10.85
C LYS A 62 23.69 -6.56 12.30
N THR A 63 23.47 -7.48 13.22
CA THR A 63 23.66 -7.24 14.66
C THR A 63 24.32 -8.42 15.36
N ALA A 64 25.03 -8.14 16.44
CA ALA A 64 25.63 -9.16 17.32
C ALA A 64 24.57 -9.97 18.11
N ALA A 65 23.31 -9.51 18.15
CA ALA A 65 22.21 -10.25 18.80
C ALA A 65 21.79 -11.52 18.04
N GLY A 66 22.33 -11.73 16.84
CA GLY A 66 22.20 -12.96 16.08
C GLY A 66 21.00 -13.03 15.14
N PRO A 67 20.91 -14.12 14.35
CA PRO A 67 19.97 -14.22 13.23
C PRO A 67 18.49 -14.25 13.66
N ASN A 68 18.18 -14.83 14.82
CA ASN A 68 16.79 -14.84 15.31
C ASN A 68 16.30 -13.46 15.66
N PHE A 69 17.14 -12.62 16.26
CA PHE A 69 16.81 -11.24 16.54
C PHE A 69 16.61 -10.44 15.25
N MET A 70 17.52 -10.55 14.28
CA MET A 70 17.39 -9.91 12.98
C MET A 70 16.10 -10.32 12.25
N LYS A 71 15.77 -11.62 12.27
CA LYS A 71 14.51 -12.12 11.70
C LYS A 71 13.30 -11.46 12.35
N GLN A 72 13.26 -11.37 13.69
CA GLN A 72 12.15 -10.73 14.40
C GLN A 72 12.04 -9.24 14.07
N MET A 73 13.15 -8.52 14.00
CA MET A 73 13.18 -7.10 13.65
C MET A 73 12.70 -6.88 12.22
N ALA A 74 13.20 -7.65 11.26
CA ALA A 74 12.75 -7.57 9.86
C ALA A 74 11.27 -7.92 9.71
N ALA A 75 10.79 -8.98 10.39
CA ALA A 75 9.38 -9.34 10.38
C ALA A 75 8.49 -8.27 11.02
N THR A 76 8.97 -7.60 12.06
CA THR A 76 8.25 -6.48 12.68
C THR A 76 8.15 -5.29 11.73
N ALA A 77 9.25 -4.92 11.05
CA ALA A 77 9.25 -3.86 10.06
C ALA A 77 8.25 -4.15 8.92
N ALA A 78 8.28 -5.37 8.37
CA ALA A 78 7.34 -5.79 7.34
C ALA A 78 5.88 -5.76 7.81
N ARG A 79 5.59 -6.19 9.05
CA ARG A 79 4.24 -6.15 9.61
C ARG A 79 3.71 -4.73 9.81
N VAL A 80 4.58 -3.80 10.18
CA VAL A 80 4.20 -2.37 10.31
C VAL A 80 3.77 -1.83 8.95
N GLU A 81 4.51 -2.10 7.90
CA GLU A 81 4.17 -1.69 6.52
C GLU A 81 2.87 -2.34 6.06
N LEU A 82 2.71 -3.65 6.28
CA LEU A 82 1.49 -4.38 5.97
C LEU A 82 0.26 -3.77 6.66
N ALA A 83 0.39 -3.45 7.96
CA ALA A 83 -0.68 -2.82 8.72
C ALA A 83 -1.00 -1.40 8.23
N GLN A 84 -0.01 -0.64 7.75
CA GLN A 84 -0.25 0.68 7.15
C GLN A 84 -1.05 0.57 5.86
N THR A 85 -0.73 -0.38 4.99
CA THR A 85 -1.48 -0.63 3.76
C THR A 85 -2.92 -1.03 4.07
N MET A 86 -3.12 -2.00 4.98
CA MET A 86 -4.47 -2.40 5.42
C MET A 86 -5.29 -1.23 5.99
N ARG A 87 -4.66 -0.35 6.76
CA ARG A 87 -5.32 0.85 7.28
C ARG A 87 -5.84 1.75 6.18
N ILE A 88 -5.01 2.01 5.16
CA ILE A 88 -5.39 2.87 4.04
C ILE A 88 -6.57 2.26 3.27
N GLU A 89 -6.52 0.97 3.00
CA GLU A 89 -7.60 0.25 2.30
C GLU A 89 -8.91 0.33 3.07
N VAL A 90 -8.89 0.02 4.37
CA VAL A 90 -10.12 0.06 5.20
C VAL A 90 -10.64 1.48 5.38
N GLN A 91 -9.78 2.48 5.52
CA GLN A 91 -10.21 3.88 5.57
C GLN A 91 -10.89 4.32 4.27
N ASN A 92 -10.38 3.86 3.12
CA ASN A 92 -11.00 4.14 1.83
C ASN A 92 -12.36 3.46 1.70
N MET A 93 -12.50 2.20 2.15
CA MET A 93 -13.77 1.49 2.18
C MET A 93 -14.82 2.23 3.05
N ILE A 94 -14.45 2.68 4.24
CA ILE A 94 -15.35 3.44 5.13
C ILE A 94 -15.79 4.75 4.47
N LYS A 95 -14.87 5.48 3.83
CA LYS A 95 -15.19 6.71 3.11
C LYS A 95 -16.12 6.44 1.93
N GLN A 96 -15.82 5.43 1.12
CA GLN A 96 -16.64 5.04 -0.02
C GLN A 96 -18.05 4.64 0.43
N TYR A 97 -18.17 3.89 1.52
CA TYR A 97 -19.46 3.54 2.12
C TYR A 97 -20.24 4.80 2.52
N ALA A 98 -19.61 5.72 3.25
CA ALA A 98 -20.23 6.96 3.68
C ALA A 98 -20.71 7.82 2.49
N GLU A 99 -19.90 7.95 1.45
CA GLU A 99 -20.24 8.69 0.24
C GLU A 99 -21.42 8.04 -0.53
N THR A 100 -21.41 6.70 -0.65
CA THR A 100 -22.45 5.96 -1.39
C THR A 100 -23.79 5.98 -0.67
N THR A 101 -23.79 5.90 0.65
CA THR A 101 -25.00 5.83 1.47
C THR A 101 -25.47 7.19 1.99
N GLY A 102 -24.65 8.23 1.88
CA GLY A 102 -24.90 9.54 2.49
C GLY A 102 -24.89 9.50 4.03
N THR A 103 -24.21 8.52 4.62
CA THR A 103 -24.20 8.24 6.05
C THR A 103 -23.09 9.02 6.76
N GLY A 104 -23.43 9.69 7.86
CA GLY A 104 -22.48 10.44 8.69
C GLY A 104 -22.04 11.77 8.06
N ASP A 105 -21.63 12.70 8.91
CA ASP A 105 -20.88 13.90 8.51
C ASP A 105 -19.38 13.59 8.47
N GLY A 106 -18.58 14.50 7.87
CA GLY A 106 -17.13 14.32 7.72
C GLY A 106 -16.41 14.08 9.04
N GLU A 107 -16.83 14.75 10.12
CA GLU A 107 -16.24 14.57 11.45
C GLU A 107 -16.55 13.18 12.03
N THR A 108 -17.75 12.68 11.82
CA THR A 108 -18.15 11.32 12.22
C THR A 108 -17.36 10.26 11.44
N VAL A 109 -17.22 10.42 10.12
CA VAL A 109 -16.43 9.53 9.27
C VAL A 109 -14.96 9.48 9.73
N ASP A 110 -14.36 10.62 10.04
CA ASP A 110 -12.96 10.68 10.52
C ASP A 110 -12.78 10.02 11.89
N LYS A 111 -13.75 10.14 12.80
CA LYS A 111 -13.75 9.46 14.09
C LYS A 111 -13.88 7.95 13.93
N VAL A 112 -14.75 7.48 13.05
CA VAL A 112 -14.90 6.05 12.71
C VAL A 112 -13.58 5.52 12.14
N ASN A 113 -13.00 6.20 11.15
CA ASN A 113 -11.71 5.83 10.56
C ASN A 113 -10.61 5.74 11.63
N SER A 114 -10.55 6.68 12.56
CA SER A 114 -9.58 6.67 13.66
C SER A 114 -9.80 5.51 14.63
N SER A 115 -11.06 5.16 14.92
CA SER A 115 -11.41 4.02 15.78
C SER A 115 -11.00 2.70 15.13
N VAL A 116 -11.37 2.48 13.87
CA VAL A 116 -11.05 1.25 13.12
C VAL A 116 -9.54 1.10 12.91
N THR A 117 -8.83 2.17 12.60
CA THR A 117 -7.37 2.16 12.39
C THR A 117 -6.59 1.54 13.56
N ARG A 118 -7.00 1.82 14.80
CA ARG A 118 -6.37 1.22 15.99
C ARG A 118 -6.55 -0.29 16.04
N GLN A 119 -7.68 -0.80 15.60
CA GLN A 119 -7.97 -2.23 15.60
C GLN A 119 -7.27 -2.95 14.43
N ILE A 120 -7.28 -2.35 13.23
CA ILE A 120 -6.60 -2.92 12.06
C ILE A 120 -5.14 -3.23 12.35
N THR A 121 -4.41 -2.32 13.00
CA THR A 121 -3.00 -2.57 13.32
C THR A 121 -2.84 -3.83 14.19
N LYS A 122 -3.66 -3.99 15.20
CA LYS A 122 -3.61 -5.15 16.11
C LYS A 122 -3.93 -6.45 15.38
N GLU A 123 -5.04 -6.48 14.65
CA GLU A 123 -5.51 -7.68 13.96
C GLU A 123 -4.55 -8.09 12.82
N THR A 124 -3.99 -7.13 12.09
CA THR A 124 -2.99 -7.40 11.04
C THR A 124 -1.73 -8.04 11.61
N LEU A 125 -1.24 -7.58 12.77
CA LEU A 125 -0.09 -8.18 13.44
C LEU A 125 -0.33 -9.65 13.79
N VAL A 126 -1.55 -9.99 14.24
CA VAL A 126 -1.93 -11.35 14.62
C VAL A 126 -2.13 -12.25 13.41
N GLY A 127 -2.82 -11.76 12.38
CA GLY A 127 -3.18 -12.53 11.17
C GLY A 127 -2.03 -12.76 10.19
N SER A 128 -0.98 -11.91 10.20
CA SER A 128 0.09 -11.97 9.22
C SER A 128 1.06 -13.13 9.44
N LYS A 129 1.54 -13.72 8.33
CA LYS A 129 2.50 -14.84 8.34
C LYS A 129 3.80 -14.46 7.63
N ILE A 130 4.92 -14.97 8.14
CA ILE A 130 6.20 -14.93 7.40
C ILE A 130 6.10 -15.94 6.27
N LEU A 131 6.27 -15.46 5.05
CA LEU A 131 6.21 -16.26 3.82
C LEU A 131 7.60 -16.65 3.35
N ARG A 132 8.57 -15.71 3.41
CA ARG A 132 9.96 -15.91 2.99
C ARG A 132 10.90 -15.13 3.89
N GLN A 133 12.12 -15.61 3.96
CA GLN A 133 13.23 -14.94 4.68
C GLN A 133 14.56 -15.35 4.09
N MET A 134 15.52 -14.44 4.10
CA MET A 134 16.90 -14.75 3.72
C MET A 134 17.87 -13.71 4.31
N PRO A 135 19.15 -14.10 4.51
CA PRO A 135 20.19 -13.13 4.85
C PRO A 135 20.42 -12.18 3.67
N THR A 136 20.74 -10.93 3.95
CA THR A 136 21.19 -9.98 2.94
C THR A 136 22.69 -10.10 2.70
N PRO A 137 23.21 -9.64 1.53
CA PRO A 137 24.64 -9.65 1.25
C PRO A 137 25.52 -8.88 2.26
N SER A 138 24.95 -7.85 2.91
CA SER A 138 25.61 -7.10 3.99
C SER A 138 25.63 -7.86 5.33
N GLY A 139 24.96 -9.03 5.40
CA GLY A 139 24.88 -9.86 6.59
C GLY A 139 23.69 -9.54 7.51
N GLY A 140 22.76 -8.69 7.07
CA GLY A 140 21.47 -8.46 7.70
C GLY A 140 20.44 -9.55 7.37
N MET A 141 19.17 -9.25 7.50
CA MET A 141 18.03 -10.13 7.22
C MET A 141 16.97 -9.39 6.44
N VAL A 142 16.38 -10.05 5.44
CA VAL A 142 15.14 -9.59 4.77
C VAL A 142 14.06 -10.63 4.96
N VAL A 143 12.83 -10.17 5.25
CA VAL A 143 11.66 -11.00 5.52
C VAL A 143 10.48 -10.49 4.70
N LEU A 144 9.74 -11.40 4.08
CA LEU A 144 8.44 -11.15 3.46
C LEU A 144 7.36 -11.65 4.41
N VAL A 145 6.41 -10.80 4.74
CA VAL A 145 5.16 -11.16 5.41
C VAL A 145 3.99 -10.94 4.46
N GLY A 146 2.87 -11.62 4.71
CA GLY A 146 1.69 -11.44 3.88
C GLY A 146 0.41 -11.94 4.53
N LEU A 147 -0.70 -11.56 3.87
CA LEU A 147 -2.08 -11.95 4.14
C LEU A 147 -2.70 -12.43 2.83
N ASN A 148 -3.47 -13.52 2.88
CA ASN A 148 -4.34 -13.91 1.76
C ASN A 148 -5.70 -13.19 1.88
N ALA A 149 -6.52 -13.24 0.82
CA ALA A 149 -7.82 -12.57 0.76
C ALA A 149 -8.74 -12.90 1.94
N ASP A 150 -8.85 -14.17 2.29
CA ASP A 150 -9.70 -14.62 3.40
C ASP A 150 -9.25 -14.02 4.73
N THR A 151 -7.95 -14.00 4.98
CA THR A 151 -7.40 -13.41 6.21
C THR A 151 -7.56 -11.89 6.23
N MET A 152 -7.40 -11.22 5.08
CA MET A 152 -7.66 -9.78 4.96
C MET A 152 -9.11 -9.44 5.28
N ALA A 153 -10.07 -10.20 4.72
CA ALA A 153 -11.49 -10.02 5.00
C ALA A 153 -11.80 -10.22 6.49
N GLN A 154 -11.28 -11.29 7.10
CA GLN A 154 -11.46 -11.57 8.53
C GLN A 154 -10.85 -10.48 9.43
N VAL A 155 -9.64 -10.01 9.12
CA VAL A 155 -8.97 -8.92 9.84
C VAL A 155 -9.80 -7.64 9.78
N THR A 156 -10.32 -7.31 8.58
CA THR A 156 -11.15 -6.13 8.36
C THR A 156 -12.45 -6.22 9.13
N GLU A 157 -13.19 -7.32 9.00
CA GLU A 157 -14.45 -7.56 9.69
C GLU A 157 -14.28 -7.52 11.21
N GLN A 158 -13.26 -8.19 11.75
CA GLN A 158 -12.97 -8.19 13.17
C GLN A 158 -12.61 -6.81 13.70
N ALA A 159 -11.84 -6.03 12.94
CA ALA A 159 -11.49 -4.66 13.33
C ALA A 159 -12.71 -3.74 13.35
N LEU A 160 -13.61 -3.87 12.37
CA LEU A 160 -14.88 -3.14 12.33
C LEU A 160 -15.78 -3.52 13.53
N LYS A 161 -16.02 -4.82 13.75
CA LYS A 161 -16.84 -5.31 14.89
C LYS A 161 -16.28 -4.86 16.24
N THR A 162 -14.97 -4.95 16.43
CA THR A 162 -14.32 -4.50 17.67
C THR A 162 -14.45 -3.00 17.86
N SER A 163 -14.30 -2.21 16.79
CA SER A 163 -14.50 -0.76 16.82
C SER A 163 -15.94 -0.39 17.17
N MET A 164 -16.91 -1.08 16.56
CA MET A 164 -18.35 -0.88 16.84
C MET A 164 -18.70 -1.20 18.30
N ALA A 165 -18.17 -2.29 18.84
CA ALA A 165 -18.41 -2.68 20.22
C ALA A 165 -17.81 -1.69 21.23
N ASN A 166 -16.64 -1.12 20.89
CA ASN A 166 -15.93 -0.19 21.78
C ASN A 166 -16.52 1.22 21.76
N ASP A 167 -17.20 1.63 20.70
CA ASP A 167 -17.69 3.01 20.51
C ASP A 167 -19.07 3.03 19.86
N GLN A 168 -20.04 2.39 20.51
CA GLN A 168 -21.40 2.23 19.98
C GLN A 168 -22.09 3.57 19.62
N ALA A 169 -21.88 4.61 20.44
CA ALA A 169 -22.51 5.91 20.19
C ALA A 169 -21.99 6.57 18.89
N LEU A 170 -20.69 6.39 18.59
CA LEU A 170 -20.09 6.87 17.33
C LEU A 170 -20.66 6.11 16.13
N TRP A 171 -20.73 4.79 16.23
CA TRP A 171 -21.25 3.94 15.18
C TRP A 171 -22.74 4.13 14.94
N GLN A 172 -23.52 4.43 15.97
CA GLN A 172 -24.96 4.81 15.81
C GLN A 172 -25.15 6.10 15.02
N LYS A 173 -24.22 7.05 15.13
CA LYS A 173 -24.24 8.25 14.30
C LYS A 173 -23.82 7.96 12.85
N PHE A 174 -22.91 7.04 12.66
CA PHE A 174 -22.39 6.65 11.35
C PHE A 174 -23.39 5.76 10.60
N GLN A 175 -24.09 4.89 11.29
CA GLN A 175 -25.04 3.93 10.76
C GLN A 175 -26.40 4.57 10.52
N SER A 176 -27.06 4.32 9.36
CA SER A 176 -28.41 4.80 9.14
C SER A 176 -29.51 3.83 9.63
N GLU A 177 -29.65 2.67 9.02
CA GLU A 177 -30.77 1.75 9.31
C GLU A 177 -30.36 0.28 9.43
N LYS A 178 -29.06 -0.07 9.35
CA LYS A 178 -28.57 -1.44 9.34
C LYS A 178 -28.02 -1.88 10.69
N SER A 179 -28.06 -3.19 10.96
CA SER A 179 -27.38 -3.75 12.14
C SER A 179 -25.85 -3.60 12.00
N PHE A 180 -25.13 -3.61 13.10
CA PHE A 180 -23.67 -3.51 13.09
C PHE A 180 -23.00 -4.65 12.31
N ASP A 181 -23.57 -5.85 12.36
CA ASP A 181 -23.03 -7.00 11.64
C ASP A 181 -23.21 -6.86 10.13
N GLU A 182 -24.41 -6.43 9.68
CA GLU A 182 -24.69 -6.17 8.26
C GLU A 182 -23.79 -5.04 7.73
N LEU A 183 -23.61 -3.96 8.50
CA LEU A 183 -22.75 -2.86 8.13
C LEU A 183 -21.27 -3.32 8.02
N ALA A 184 -20.78 -4.11 8.98
CA ALA A 184 -19.43 -4.63 8.94
C ALA A 184 -19.18 -5.52 7.72
N GLU A 185 -20.13 -6.41 7.40
CA GLU A 185 -20.05 -7.25 6.20
C GLU A 185 -20.09 -6.44 4.90
N GLU A 186 -20.91 -5.41 4.85
CA GLU A 186 -21.04 -4.55 3.65
C GLU A 186 -19.75 -3.76 3.40
N ILE A 187 -19.19 -3.14 4.45
CA ILE A 187 -17.91 -2.42 4.33
C ILE A 187 -16.78 -3.39 3.94
N ALA A 188 -16.74 -4.58 4.50
CA ALA A 188 -15.71 -5.58 4.18
C ALA A 188 -15.82 -6.13 2.74
N LYS A 189 -16.99 -6.04 2.09
CA LYS A 189 -17.21 -6.46 0.69
C LYS A 189 -16.91 -5.37 -0.33
N LEU A 190 -16.74 -4.12 0.09
CA LEU A 190 -16.34 -3.02 -0.79
C LEU A 190 -14.88 -3.23 -1.21
N LYS A 191 -14.65 -3.53 -2.51
CA LYS A 191 -13.32 -3.71 -3.11
C LYS A 191 -13.14 -2.80 -4.30
#